data_4ab09badc5a803b67d2594328f640e2f
#
_entry.id   4ab09badc5a803b67d2594328f640e2f
#
_cell.length_a   1.000
_cell.length_b   1.000
_cell.length_c   1.000
_cell.angle_alpha   90.00
_cell.angle_beta   90.00
_cell.angle_gamma   90.00
#
_symmetry.space_group_name_H-M   'P 1'
#
loop_
_entity.id
_entity.type
_entity.pdbx_description
1 polymer ?
#
loop_
_entity_poly.entity_id
_entity_poly.type
_entity_poly.pdbx_seq_one_letter_code
_entity_poly.pdbx_strand_id
1 'polypeptide(L)'
;KGDFTVRVPVNERDEIGKLSMAFNNMATSLAQQETVRRSFIANVSHELKTPMTSIAGFIDGILDGTIPPEKERHYLSIVSDEVKRLSRLVRSMLNIAKIEAGEMKLKPTVFDVNEVVLSSIFTFEQTIDAKHLEIKGLDAGKIMVEADEDLIHQVVYNLLENAVKFVNEGGYI
;
A
#
# COMPACT_ATOMS: atom_id res chain seq x y z
N LYS A 1 25.66 -14.33 -3.32
CA LYS A 1 25.18 -13.24 -2.43
C LYS A 1 26.32 -12.27 -2.29
N GLY A 2 26.16 -11.00 -2.74
CA GLY A 2 27.21 -9.98 -2.58
C GLY A 2 27.34 -9.56 -1.11
N ASP A 3 28.56 -9.53 -0.63
CA ASP A 3 28.86 -8.91 0.67
C ASP A 3 29.17 -7.42 0.43
N PHE A 4 28.21 -6.57 0.71
CA PHE A 4 28.32 -5.11 0.55
C PHE A 4 28.82 -4.42 1.84
N THR A 5 29.29 -5.17 2.84
CA THR A 5 29.84 -4.59 4.07
C THR A 5 31.29 -4.18 3.93
N VAL A 6 32.00 -4.75 2.95
CA VAL A 6 33.41 -4.46 2.69
C VAL A 6 33.57 -2.98 2.30
N ARG A 7 34.59 -2.32 2.87
CA ARG A 7 34.93 -0.93 2.57
C ARG A 7 36.41 -0.84 2.18
N VAL A 8 36.68 0.01 1.21
CA VAL A 8 38.05 0.35 0.81
C VAL A 8 38.53 1.50 1.72
N PRO A 9 39.73 1.39 2.33
CA PRO A 9 40.25 2.49 3.12
C PRO A 9 40.48 3.73 2.26
N VAL A 10 40.12 4.91 2.77
CA VAL A 10 40.33 6.19 2.08
C VAL A 10 41.51 6.88 2.75
N ASN A 11 42.71 6.67 2.23
CA ASN A 11 43.93 7.13 2.86
C ASN A 11 44.49 8.44 2.26
N GLU A 12 44.08 8.83 1.06
CA GLU A 12 44.65 9.96 0.33
C GLU A 12 43.56 10.86 -0.28
N ARG A 13 43.91 12.15 -0.49
CA ARG A 13 42.99 13.13 -1.11
C ARG A 13 43.24 13.28 -2.63
N ASP A 14 43.78 12.26 -3.26
CA ASP A 14 44.05 12.16 -4.68
C ASP A 14 42.91 11.48 -5.45
N GLU A 15 43.14 11.13 -6.68
CA GLU A 15 42.20 10.43 -7.56
C GLU A 15 41.83 9.05 -7.02
N ILE A 16 42.74 8.36 -6.34
CA ILE A 16 42.51 7.05 -5.72
C ILE A 16 41.58 7.19 -4.51
N GLY A 17 41.80 8.22 -3.69
CA GLY A 17 40.92 8.52 -2.57
C GLY A 17 39.47 8.84 -3.02
N LYS A 18 39.33 9.61 -4.12
CA LYS A 18 38.01 9.88 -4.73
C LYS A 18 37.33 8.61 -5.23
N LEU A 19 38.10 7.72 -5.90
CA LEU A 19 37.59 6.44 -6.38
C LEU A 19 37.18 5.55 -5.23
N SER A 20 37.95 5.47 -4.15
CA SER A 20 37.65 4.71 -2.93
C SER A 20 36.34 5.22 -2.27
N MET A 21 36.13 6.54 -2.20
CA MET A 21 34.88 7.13 -1.72
C MET A 21 33.70 6.77 -2.62
N ALA A 22 33.84 6.89 -3.94
CA ALA A 22 32.78 6.54 -4.88
C ALA A 22 32.40 5.06 -4.77
N PHE A 23 33.38 4.16 -4.65
CA PHE A 23 33.14 2.74 -4.41
C PHE A 23 32.41 2.48 -3.09
N ASN A 24 32.83 3.10 -2.00
CA ASN A 24 32.18 2.94 -0.70
C ASN A 24 30.75 3.47 -0.71
N ASN A 25 30.49 4.57 -1.41
CA ASN A 25 29.13 5.11 -1.58
C ASN A 25 28.26 4.14 -2.39
N MET A 26 28.78 3.57 -3.47
CA MET A 26 28.08 2.56 -4.26
C MET A 26 27.79 1.30 -3.42
N ALA A 27 28.77 0.80 -2.66
CA ALA A 27 28.58 -0.34 -1.77
C ALA A 27 27.50 -0.07 -0.70
N THR A 28 27.45 1.15 -0.17
CA THR A 28 26.41 1.57 0.79
C THR A 28 25.03 1.59 0.14
N SER A 29 24.91 2.17 -1.05
CA SER A 29 23.63 2.19 -1.79
C SER A 29 23.14 0.79 -2.12
N LEU A 30 24.03 -0.12 -2.55
CA LEU A 30 23.68 -1.52 -2.81
C LEU A 30 23.25 -2.26 -1.54
N ALA A 31 23.93 -2.02 -0.41
CA ALA A 31 23.55 -2.60 0.88
C ALA A 31 22.16 -2.13 1.34
N GLN A 32 21.86 -0.84 1.18
CA GLN A 32 20.54 -0.28 1.47
C GLN A 32 19.45 -0.90 0.57
N GLN A 33 19.71 -0.98 -0.72
CA GLN A 33 18.77 -1.55 -1.70
C GLN A 33 18.45 -3.02 -1.39
N GLU A 34 19.48 -3.83 -1.04
CA GLU A 34 19.29 -5.23 -0.63
C GLU A 34 18.49 -5.34 0.67
N THR A 35 18.73 -4.44 1.63
CA THR A 35 17.98 -4.41 2.89
C THR A 35 16.50 -4.07 2.67
N VAL A 36 16.22 -3.04 1.86
CA VAL A 36 14.85 -2.66 1.50
C VAL A 36 14.15 -3.81 0.79
N ARG A 37 14.81 -4.46 -0.17
CA ARG A 37 14.26 -5.61 -0.90
C ARG A 37 13.93 -6.77 0.04
N ARG A 38 14.82 -7.10 0.98
CA ARG A 38 14.57 -8.19 1.96
C ARG A 38 13.41 -7.85 2.88
N SER A 39 13.37 -6.63 3.40
CA SER A 39 12.27 -6.17 4.24
C SER A 39 10.95 -6.19 3.49
N PHE A 40 10.95 -5.78 2.23
CA PHE A 40 9.76 -5.84 1.37
C PHE A 40 9.23 -7.27 1.25
N ILE A 41 10.10 -8.24 0.88
CA ILE A 41 9.70 -9.65 0.74
C ILE A 41 9.18 -10.22 2.07
N ALA A 42 9.84 -9.89 3.19
CA ALA A 42 9.41 -10.34 4.50
C ALA A 42 8.04 -9.79 4.89
N ASN A 43 7.83 -8.48 4.70
CA ASN A 43 6.56 -7.81 4.98
C ASN A 43 5.42 -8.35 4.10
N VAL A 44 5.67 -8.51 2.79
CA VAL A 44 4.74 -9.13 1.86
C VAL A 44 4.32 -10.51 2.33
N SER A 45 5.29 -11.36 2.69
CA SER A 45 5.02 -12.72 3.16
C SER A 45 4.16 -12.72 4.43
N HIS A 46 4.40 -11.78 5.33
CA HIS A 46 3.65 -11.64 6.57
C HIS A 46 2.22 -11.15 6.32
N GLU A 47 2.05 -10.12 5.47
CA GLU A 47 0.75 -9.55 5.11
C GLU A 47 -0.12 -10.53 4.30
N LEU A 48 0.48 -11.45 3.55
CA LEU A 48 -0.24 -12.53 2.86
C LEU A 48 -0.61 -13.67 3.80
N LYS A 49 0.29 -14.06 4.73
CA LYS A 49 0.09 -15.22 5.60
C LYS A 49 -1.11 -15.04 6.53
N THR A 50 -1.28 -13.85 7.11
CA THR A 50 -2.34 -13.57 8.09
C THR A 50 -3.74 -13.83 7.52
N PRO A 51 -4.19 -13.18 6.42
CA PRO A 51 -5.50 -13.43 5.84
C PRO A 51 -5.67 -14.88 5.35
N MET A 52 -4.62 -15.47 4.76
CA MET A 52 -4.68 -16.88 4.32
C MET A 52 -4.93 -17.84 5.49
N THR A 53 -4.28 -17.62 6.65
CA THR A 53 -4.50 -18.44 7.84
C THR A 53 -5.92 -18.27 8.38
N SER A 54 -6.45 -17.05 8.39
CA SER A 54 -7.82 -16.78 8.82
C SER A 54 -8.85 -17.44 7.89
N ILE A 55 -8.67 -17.31 6.57
CA ILE A 55 -9.52 -17.93 5.56
C ILE A 55 -9.53 -19.45 5.75
N ALA A 56 -8.34 -20.08 5.83
CA ALA A 56 -8.22 -21.51 6.02
C ALA A 56 -8.91 -21.97 7.32
N GLY A 57 -8.63 -21.29 8.44
CA GLY A 57 -9.21 -21.66 9.74
C GLY A 57 -10.74 -21.54 9.78
N PHE A 58 -11.33 -20.52 9.16
CA PHE A 58 -12.80 -20.41 9.10
C PHE A 58 -13.43 -21.46 8.16
N ILE A 59 -12.82 -21.73 7.02
CA ILE A 59 -13.28 -22.77 6.10
C ILE A 59 -13.19 -24.15 6.78
N ASP A 60 -12.04 -24.48 7.41
CA ASP A 60 -11.87 -25.73 8.12
C ASP A 60 -12.89 -25.87 9.27
N GLY A 61 -13.11 -24.81 10.06
CA GLY A 61 -14.09 -24.80 11.15
C GLY A 61 -15.54 -24.96 10.70
N ILE A 62 -15.87 -24.52 9.46
CA ILE A 62 -17.19 -24.81 8.85
C ILE A 62 -17.27 -26.26 8.40
N LEU A 63 -16.21 -26.77 7.75
CA LEU A 63 -16.20 -28.13 7.20
C LEU A 63 -16.19 -29.23 8.27
N ASP A 64 -15.54 -28.99 9.41
CA ASP A 64 -15.46 -29.96 10.52
C ASP A 64 -16.62 -29.81 11.54
N GLY A 65 -17.50 -28.80 11.33
CA GLY A 65 -18.67 -28.56 12.20
C GLY A 65 -18.34 -27.85 13.51
N THR A 66 -17.12 -27.37 13.70
CA THR A 66 -16.72 -26.53 14.85
C THR A 66 -17.50 -25.20 14.86
N ILE A 67 -17.76 -24.66 13.66
CA ILE A 67 -18.61 -23.49 13.47
C ILE A 67 -20.05 -23.99 13.24
N PRO A 68 -20.99 -23.63 14.13
CA PRO A 68 -22.38 -24.07 14.00
C PRO A 68 -23.07 -23.44 12.78
N PRO A 69 -24.05 -24.13 12.14
CA PRO A 69 -24.70 -23.68 10.90
C PRO A 69 -25.28 -22.27 10.96
N GLU A 70 -25.78 -21.85 12.13
CA GLU A 70 -26.35 -20.51 12.32
C GLU A 70 -25.33 -19.39 12.18
N LYS A 71 -24.04 -19.70 12.33
CA LYS A 71 -22.94 -18.74 12.24
C LYS A 71 -22.15 -18.83 10.92
N GLU A 72 -22.34 -19.88 10.11
CA GLU A 72 -21.61 -20.08 8.86
C GLU A 72 -21.65 -18.85 7.95
N ARG A 73 -22.84 -18.26 7.76
CA ARG A 73 -22.99 -17.06 6.91
C ARG A 73 -22.14 -15.90 7.38
N HIS A 74 -22.02 -15.70 8.68
CA HIS A 74 -21.18 -14.65 9.26
C HIS A 74 -19.70 -14.90 8.97
N TYR A 75 -19.21 -16.13 9.20
CA TYR A 75 -17.82 -16.46 8.93
C TYR A 75 -17.47 -16.46 7.43
N LEU A 76 -18.40 -16.91 6.57
CA LEU A 76 -18.25 -16.78 5.13
C LEU A 76 -18.18 -15.32 4.65
N SER A 77 -18.89 -14.39 5.30
CA SER A 77 -18.75 -12.96 5.06
C SER A 77 -17.33 -12.48 5.38
N ILE A 78 -16.78 -12.88 6.53
CA ILE A 78 -15.40 -12.54 6.93
C ILE A 78 -14.40 -13.11 5.92
N VAL A 79 -14.57 -14.37 5.50
CA VAL A 79 -13.73 -14.99 4.46
C VAL A 79 -13.78 -14.19 3.16
N SER A 80 -14.98 -13.78 2.73
CA SER A 80 -15.15 -12.96 1.52
C SER A 80 -14.39 -11.63 1.62
N ASP A 81 -14.43 -10.98 2.77
CA ASP A 81 -13.73 -9.69 2.96
C ASP A 81 -12.21 -9.86 3.03
N GLU A 82 -11.71 -10.96 3.62
CA GLU A 82 -10.28 -11.29 3.60
C GLU A 82 -9.78 -11.62 2.17
N VAL A 83 -10.58 -12.32 1.36
CA VAL A 83 -10.25 -12.56 -0.05
C VAL A 83 -10.17 -11.26 -0.85
N LYS A 84 -11.11 -10.33 -0.63
CA LYS A 84 -11.08 -9.00 -1.27
C LYS A 84 -9.85 -8.21 -0.84
N ARG A 85 -9.51 -8.25 0.47
CA ARG A 85 -8.30 -7.62 1.02
C ARG A 85 -7.04 -8.18 0.38
N LEU A 86 -6.93 -9.51 0.28
CA LEU A 86 -5.82 -10.21 -0.35
C LEU A 86 -5.67 -9.80 -1.83
N SER A 87 -6.78 -9.72 -2.56
CA SER A 87 -6.80 -9.30 -3.97
C SER A 87 -6.28 -7.86 -4.15
N ARG A 88 -6.67 -6.93 -3.25
CA ARG A 88 -6.14 -5.56 -3.25
C ARG A 88 -4.62 -5.54 -2.98
N LEU A 89 -4.16 -6.32 -2.01
CA LEU A 89 -2.74 -6.41 -1.66
C LEU A 89 -1.90 -6.91 -2.85
N VAL A 90 -2.32 -7.98 -3.51
CA VAL A 90 -1.66 -8.52 -4.70
C VAL A 90 -1.62 -7.49 -5.83
N ARG A 91 -2.73 -6.79 -6.08
CA ARG A 91 -2.79 -5.72 -7.10
C ARG A 91 -1.80 -4.59 -6.79
N SER A 92 -1.72 -4.17 -5.53
CA SER A 92 -0.77 -3.12 -5.11
C SER A 92 0.68 -3.56 -5.34
N MET A 93 1.02 -4.81 -5.06
CA MET A 93 2.35 -5.37 -5.32
C MET A 93 2.70 -5.40 -6.81
N LEU A 94 1.75 -5.82 -7.65
CA LEU A 94 1.94 -5.82 -9.10
C LEU A 94 2.15 -4.40 -9.65
N ASN A 95 1.45 -3.41 -9.10
CA ASN A 95 1.63 -2.01 -9.47
C ASN A 95 3.02 -1.51 -9.07
N ILE A 96 3.49 -1.82 -7.85
CA ILE A 96 4.85 -1.46 -7.41
C ILE A 96 5.89 -2.11 -8.34
N ALA A 97 5.75 -3.39 -8.65
CA ALA A 97 6.67 -4.09 -9.55
C ALA A 97 6.73 -3.45 -10.95
N LYS A 98 5.57 -3.03 -11.50
CA LYS A 98 5.51 -2.31 -12.79
C LYS A 98 6.18 -0.93 -12.73
N ILE A 99 6.02 -0.20 -11.62
CA ILE A 99 6.68 1.09 -11.41
C ILE A 99 8.19 0.91 -11.36
N GLU A 100 8.68 -0.06 -10.57
CA GLU A 100 10.11 -0.36 -10.44
C GLU A 100 10.74 -0.82 -11.77
N ALA A 101 9.99 -1.58 -12.57
CA ALA A 101 10.43 -2.01 -13.90
C ALA A 101 10.39 -0.89 -14.96
N GLY A 102 9.81 0.28 -14.65
CA GLY A 102 9.57 1.35 -15.64
C GLY A 102 8.53 0.99 -16.70
N GLU A 103 7.71 -0.04 -16.45
CA GLU A 103 6.72 -0.55 -17.40
C GLU A 103 5.36 0.14 -17.27
N MET A 104 5.21 1.03 -16.30
CA MET A 104 3.95 1.75 -16.10
C MET A 104 3.76 2.79 -17.21
N LYS A 105 2.78 2.54 -18.07
CA LYS A 105 2.37 3.49 -19.11
C LYS A 105 1.29 4.39 -18.55
N LEU A 106 1.62 5.65 -18.33
CA LEU A 106 0.65 6.67 -17.93
C LEU A 106 -0.31 6.99 -19.08
N LYS A 107 -1.57 7.20 -18.75
CA LYS A 107 -2.62 7.63 -19.67
C LYS A 107 -3.17 9.00 -19.20
N PRO A 108 -2.41 10.08 -19.40
CA PRO A 108 -2.82 11.37 -18.93
C PRO A 108 -4.11 11.83 -19.63
N THR A 109 -5.08 12.28 -18.84
CA THR A 109 -6.33 12.92 -19.25
C THR A 109 -6.52 14.19 -18.45
N VAL A 110 -7.32 15.11 -18.98
CA VAL A 110 -7.68 16.33 -18.23
C VAL A 110 -8.99 16.08 -17.52
N PHE A 111 -8.99 16.16 -16.20
CA PHE A 111 -10.17 15.91 -15.36
C PHE A 111 -10.20 16.83 -14.15
N ASP A 112 -11.34 16.87 -13.47
CA ASP A 112 -11.50 17.61 -12.22
C ASP A 112 -11.11 16.73 -11.03
N VAL A 113 -10.00 17.05 -10.37
CA VAL A 113 -9.53 16.26 -9.20
C VAL A 113 -10.51 16.32 -8.03
N ASN A 114 -11.30 17.40 -7.93
CA ASN A 114 -12.32 17.51 -6.89
C ASN A 114 -13.44 16.47 -7.05
N GLU A 115 -13.84 16.14 -8.28
CA GLU A 115 -14.79 15.06 -8.55
C GLU A 115 -14.23 13.70 -8.11
N VAL A 116 -12.93 13.45 -8.31
CA VAL A 116 -12.25 12.23 -7.84
C VAL A 116 -12.24 12.15 -6.32
N VAL A 117 -11.98 13.27 -5.64
CA VAL A 117 -12.02 13.33 -4.17
C VAL A 117 -13.43 13.06 -3.66
N LEU A 118 -14.45 13.72 -4.21
CA LEU A 118 -15.84 13.54 -3.81
C LEU A 118 -16.31 12.10 -4.02
N SER A 119 -16.05 11.51 -5.19
CA SER A 119 -16.42 10.10 -5.47
C SER A 119 -15.73 9.13 -4.53
N SER A 120 -14.48 9.42 -4.16
CA SER A 120 -13.74 8.62 -3.18
C SER A 120 -14.33 8.73 -1.78
N ILE A 121 -14.73 9.92 -1.34
CA ILE A 121 -15.41 10.14 -0.04
C ILE A 121 -16.70 9.34 0.04
N PHE A 122 -17.53 9.34 -1.00
CA PHE A 122 -18.78 8.56 -1.03
C PHE A 122 -18.54 7.06 -0.78
N THR A 123 -17.38 6.53 -1.19
CA THR A 123 -17.04 5.12 -0.92
C THR A 123 -16.91 4.82 0.59
N PHE A 124 -16.61 5.83 1.40
CA PHE A 124 -16.43 5.71 2.86
C PHE A 124 -17.62 6.26 3.65
N GLU A 125 -18.74 6.67 3.01
CA GLU A 125 -19.91 7.30 3.64
C GLU A 125 -20.37 6.56 4.90
N GLN A 126 -20.58 5.25 4.82
CA GLN A 126 -21.02 4.43 5.94
C GLN A 126 -20.05 4.49 7.14
N THR A 127 -18.74 4.52 6.88
CA THR A 127 -17.74 4.55 7.95
C THR A 127 -17.61 5.96 8.53
N ILE A 128 -17.74 6.98 7.69
CA ILE A 128 -17.75 8.40 8.07
C ILE A 128 -18.93 8.65 9.02
N ASP A 129 -20.12 8.19 8.64
CA ASP A 129 -21.33 8.32 9.47
C ASP A 129 -21.22 7.54 10.77
N ALA A 130 -20.77 6.27 10.71
CA ALA A 130 -20.60 5.43 11.89
C ALA A 130 -19.61 5.99 12.92
N LYS A 131 -18.58 6.70 12.46
CA LYS A 131 -17.58 7.38 13.31
C LYS A 131 -17.93 8.84 13.61
N HIS A 132 -19.04 9.37 13.09
CA HIS A 132 -19.44 10.78 13.21
C HIS A 132 -18.34 11.75 12.80
N LEU A 133 -17.71 11.49 11.63
CA LEU A 133 -16.61 12.32 11.13
C LEU A 133 -17.12 13.54 10.38
N GLU A 134 -16.45 14.68 10.61
CA GLU A 134 -16.68 15.90 9.85
C GLU A 134 -15.73 15.94 8.63
N ILE A 135 -16.27 16.20 7.43
CA ILE A 135 -15.46 16.40 6.23
C ILE A 135 -15.29 17.89 5.99
N LYS A 136 -14.03 18.36 5.85
CA LYS A 136 -13.71 19.77 5.65
C LYS A 136 -13.12 20.02 4.27
N GLY A 137 -13.33 21.24 3.76
CA GLY A 137 -12.71 21.69 2.50
C GLY A 137 -13.40 21.21 1.22
N LEU A 138 -14.65 20.73 1.30
CA LEU A 138 -15.43 20.31 0.11
C LEU A 138 -15.94 21.47 -0.76
N ASP A 139 -15.78 22.69 -0.32
CA ASP A 139 -16.17 23.92 -1.01
C ASP A 139 -15.16 24.40 -2.06
N ALA A 140 -14.07 23.67 -2.25
CA ALA A 140 -13.14 23.93 -3.34
C ALA A 140 -13.85 23.76 -4.69
N GLY A 141 -13.78 24.81 -5.52
CA GLY A 141 -14.35 24.77 -6.88
C GLY A 141 -13.65 23.72 -7.77
N LYS A 142 -13.96 23.74 -9.07
CA LYS A 142 -13.31 22.85 -10.05
C LYS A 142 -11.79 23.06 -10.08
N ILE A 143 -11.03 21.97 -9.98
CA ILE A 143 -9.58 21.95 -10.07
C ILE A 143 -9.18 21.01 -11.20
N MET A 144 -8.96 21.58 -12.40
CA MET A 144 -8.58 20.79 -13.58
C MET A 144 -7.11 20.43 -13.52
N VAL A 145 -6.80 19.17 -13.69
CA VAL A 145 -5.43 18.61 -13.72
C VAL A 145 -5.24 17.70 -14.92
N GLU A 146 -4.00 17.62 -15.41
CA GLU A 146 -3.60 16.64 -16.43
C GLU A 146 -2.80 15.53 -15.76
N ALA A 147 -3.41 14.37 -15.61
CA ALA A 147 -2.79 13.20 -14.97
C ALA A 147 -3.51 11.91 -15.42
N ASP A 148 -3.01 10.77 -14.95
CA ASP A 148 -3.72 9.49 -15.07
C ASP A 148 -4.80 9.43 -13.98
N GLU A 149 -6.07 9.56 -14.39
CA GLU A 149 -7.22 9.67 -13.49
C GLU A 149 -7.35 8.44 -12.57
N ASP A 150 -7.13 7.23 -13.11
CA ASP A 150 -7.20 5.98 -12.34
C ASP A 150 -6.14 5.94 -11.23
N LEU A 151 -4.92 6.40 -11.53
CA LEU A 151 -3.84 6.45 -10.55
C LEU A 151 -4.07 7.52 -9.49
N ILE A 152 -4.57 8.69 -9.88
CA ILE A 152 -4.93 9.74 -8.90
C ILE A 152 -6.09 9.25 -8.02
N HIS A 153 -7.10 8.60 -8.58
CA HIS A 153 -8.17 7.99 -7.79
C HIS A 153 -7.62 6.99 -6.77
N GLN A 154 -6.65 6.15 -7.17
CA GLN A 154 -6.01 5.21 -6.25
C GLN A 154 -5.24 5.92 -5.13
N VAL A 155 -4.54 7.01 -5.42
CA VAL A 155 -3.83 7.82 -4.41
C VAL A 155 -4.83 8.41 -3.41
N VAL A 156 -5.88 9.07 -3.91
CA VAL A 156 -6.92 9.71 -3.07
C VAL A 156 -7.61 8.65 -2.21
N TYR A 157 -8.00 7.52 -2.79
CA TYR A 157 -8.62 6.41 -2.06
C TYR A 157 -7.73 5.92 -0.91
N ASN A 158 -6.44 5.66 -1.17
CA ASN A 158 -5.51 5.17 -0.16
C ASN A 158 -5.30 6.18 0.97
N LEU A 159 -5.25 7.49 0.66
CA LEU A 159 -5.12 8.55 1.66
C LEU A 159 -6.39 8.64 2.51
N LEU A 160 -7.57 8.60 1.90
CA LEU A 160 -8.85 8.62 2.60
C LEU A 160 -9.04 7.37 3.46
N GLU A 161 -8.70 6.17 2.95
CA GLU A 161 -8.76 4.92 3.72
C GLU A 161 -7.91 5.02 5.00
N ASN A 162 -6.70 5.56 4.88
CA ASN A 162 -5.84 5.80 6.04
C ASN A 162 -6.43 6.84 6.99
N ALA A 163 -6.91 7.96 6.47
CA ALA A 163 -7.50 9.02 7.28
C ALA A 163 -8.72 8.50 8.06
N VAL A 164 -9.68 7.85 7.38
CA VAL A 164 -10.88 7.27 8.00
C VAL A 164 -10.52 6.18 9.02
N LYS A 165 -9.48 5.39 8.75
CA LYS A 165 -9.02 4.31 9.64
C LYS A 165 -8.47 4.84 10.96
N PHE A 166 -7.61 5.87 10.89
CA PHE A 166 -6.83 6.34 12.03
C PHE A 166 -7.41 7.54 12.76
N VAL A 167 -8.39 8.24 12.16
CA VAL A 167 -9.09 9.33 12.84
C VAL A 167 -9.95 8.80 13.99
N ASN A 168 -9.97 9.53 15.10
CA ASN A 168 -10.83 9.22 16.23
C ASN A 168 -12.30 9.52 15.89
N GLU A 169 -13.21 8.84 16.58
CA GLU A 169 -14.65 9.13 16.51
C GLU A 169 -14.93 10.61 16.86
N GLY A 170 -15.80 11.26 16.09
CA GLY A 170 -16.08 12.70 16.19
C GLY A 170 -14.96 13.61 15.69
N GLY A 171 -13.92 13.05 15.03
CA GLY A 171 -12.85 13.83 14.44
C GLY A 171 -13.21 14.42 13.07
N TYR A 172 -12.22 14.96 12.37
CA TYR A 172 -12.40 15.51 11.01
C TYR A 172 -11.33 15.01 10.03
N ILE A 173 -11.66 15.03 8.76
CA ILE A 173 -10.77 14.71 7.63
C ILE A 173 -10.78 15.89 6.67
#